data_4bf146bd5d2f17e83c7809266e155dea
#
_entry.id   4bf146bd5d2f17e83c7809266e155dea
#
_cell.length_a   1.000
_cell.length_b   1.000
_cell.length_c   1.000
_cell.angle_alpha   90.00
_cell.angle_beta   90.00
_cell.angle_gamma   90.00
#
_symmetry.space_group_name_H-M   'P 1'
#
loop_
_entity.id
_entity.type
_entity.pdbx_description
1 polymer ?
#
loop_
_entity_poly.entity_id
_entity_poly.type
_entity_poly.pdbx_seq_one_letter_code
_entity_poly.pdbx_strand_id
1 'polypeptide(L)'
;VSYPHLVYGGNETTATLVTGTTPDRHGYTMDRYFLRRDRRVHAMLEDESMRGIGTSIRVSANALLSQTMTDKMRLLYPEAKIYAIGIQPQTTVLLAGHAANACCWIDPNTRQWVATAAYTEGLPSAAYEQNKSGRIETLAARQWTPRMDIPAYTTPTAQERKKSFSYEVGSVLSKAPEANTLVIELALALQEEQRLGMDATPDMLMLQLNSLSPQATSDRIASAEHEDIYLRLNQDLGYLMEQLDKRIGKANYQILVVGRPILGLDPAMLSAIHMPEQRFNADRAAALTGTYLMALYGHERWVD
;
A
#
# COMPACT_ATOMS: atom_id res chain seq x y z
N VAL A 1 -10.22 -9.63 15.25
CA VAL A 1 -10.17 -8.54 16.25
C VAL A 1 -10.49 -7.25 15.53
N SER A 2 -11.46 -6.49 16.03
CA SER A 2 -11.80 -5.16 15.56
C SER A 2 -11.04 -4.14 16.40
N TYR A 3 -10.35 -3.21 15.75
CA TYR A 3 -9.63 -2.12 16.41
C TYR A 3 -10.33 -0.80 16.10
N PRO A 4 -11.04 -0.19 17.07
CA PRO A 4 -11.70 1.09 16.85
C PRO A 4 -10.68 2.22 16.85
N HIS A 5 -10.60 2.95 15.74
CA HIS A 5 -9.85 4.20 15.67
C HIS A 5 -10.57 5.20 14.76
N LEU A 6 -10.28 6.48 14.96
CA LEU A 6 -10.97 7.58 14.26
C LEU A 6 -10.37 7.90 12.89
N VAL A 7 -9.27 7.25 12.50
CA VAL A 7 -8.58 7.51 11.23
C VAL A 7 -8.97 6.45 10.22
N TYR A 8 -9.56 6.87 9.14
CA TYR A 8 -10.09 6.00 8.10
C TYR A 8 -9.46 6.31 6.75
N GLY A 9 -8.89 5.28 6.13
CA GLY A 9 -8.28 5.36 4.81
C GLY A 9 -6.77 5.57 4.84
N GLY A 10 -6.16 5.63 3.68
CA GLY A 10 -4.78 6.00 3.47
C GLY A 10 -3.69 5.29 4.28
N ASN A 11 -2.52 5.87 4.27
CA ASN A 11 -1.37 5.40 5.03
C ASN A 11 -1.42 5.80 6.50
N GLU A 12 -2.28 6.74 6.91
CA GLU A 12 -2.52 7.12 8.30
C GLU A 12 -2.97 5.91 9.13
N THR A 13 -3.86 5.10 8.54
CA THR A 13 -4.29 3.84 9.14
C THR A 13 -3.13 2.86 9.27
N THR A 14 -2.26 2.78 8.26
CA THR A 14 -1.07 1.92 8.34
C THR A 14 -0.11 2.41 9.43
N ALA A 15 0.15 3.72 9.50
CA ALA A 15 0.99 4.31 10.54
C ALA A 15 0.44 4.02 11.96
N THR A 16 -0.87 4.19 12.16
CA THR A 16 -1.56 3.84 13.42
C THR A 16 -1.40 2.35 13.74
N LEU A 17 -1.57 1.48 12.75
CA LEU A 17 -1.45 0.03 12.92
C LEU A 17 -0.03 -0.39 13.33
N VAL A 18 0.99 0.10 12.62
CA VAL A 18 2.38 -0.33 12.86
C VAL A 18 3.01 0.29 14.11
N THR A 19 2.51 1.44 14.57
CA THR A 19 3.00 2.13 15.77
C THR A 19 2.17 1.82 17.01
N GLY A 20 0.91 1.38 16.84
CA GLY A 20 -0.04 1.22 17.95
C GLY A 20 -0.41 2.54 18.63
N THR A 21 -0.19 3.69 17.98
CA THR A 21 -0.49 5.03 18.50
C THR A 21 -1.35 5.83 17.53
N THR A 22 -1.80 7.00 17.96
CA THR A 22 -2.66 7.90 17.19
C THR A 22 -1.84 8.93 16.38
N PRO A 23 -2.42 9.56 15.35
CA PRO A 23 -1.71 10.52 14.48
C PRO A 23 -1.03 11.68 15.23
N ASP A 24 -1.59 12.13 16.34
CA ASP A 24 -0.98 13.17 17.20
C ASP A 24 0.33 12.73 17.85
N ARG A 25 0.56 11.41 17.97
CA ARG A 25 1.77 10.84 18.54
C ARG A 25 2.76 10.36 17.50
N HIS A 26 2.27 9.67 16.45
CA HIS A 26 3.18 9.17 15.42
C HIS A 26 3.47 10.21 14.31
N GLY A 27 2.75 11.33 14.26
CA GLY A 27 3.02 12.44 13.34
C GLY A 27 2.51 12.25 11.91
N TYR A 28 2.07 11.06 11.52
CA TYR A 28 1.56 10.79 10.17
C TYR A 28 0.07 11.10 10.10
N THR A 29 -0.29 12.27 9.60
CA THR A 29 -1.68 12.77 9.58
C THR A 29 -2.32 12.71 8.21
N MET A 30 -1.54 12.68 7.14
CA MET A 30 -1.99 12.67 5.74
C MET A 30 -0.89 12.19 4.81
N ASP A 31 -1.26 11.67 3.64
CA ASP A 31 -0.28 11.19 2.65
C ASP A 31 0.53 12.32 2.02
N ARG A 32 -0.06 13.49 1.89
CA ARG A 32 0.55 14.67 1.27
C ARG A 32 0.15 15.93 2.01
N TYR A 33 1.07 16.89 2.12
CA TYR A 33 0.83 18.19 2.71
C TYR A 33 1.41 19.31 1.85
N PHE A 34 0.77 20.46 1.89
CA PHE A 34 1.25 21.65 1.22
C PHE A 34 2.16 22.44 2.17
N LEU A 35 3.41 22.67 1.77
CA LEU A 35 4.36 23.49 2.53
C LEU A 35 4.37 24.92 2.00
N ARG A 36 3.88 25.86 2.82
CA ARG A 36 3.75 27.27 2.43
C ARG A 36 5.09 27.94 2.08
N ARG A 37 6.19 27.49 2.69
CA ARG A 37 7.52 28.07 2.48
C ARG A 37 8.01 27.92 1.05
N ASP A 38 7.83 26.78 0.43
CA ASP A 38 8.29 26.48 -0.93
C ASP A 38 7.13 26.38 -1.94
N ARG A 39 5.87 26.51 -1.46
CA ARG A 39 4.63 26.43 -2.25
C ARG A 39 4.49 25.10 -3.03
N ARG A 40 4.95 24.01 -2.46
CA ARG A 40 4.87 22.68 -3.05
C ARG A 40 4.09 21.72 -2.17
N VAL A 41 3.56 20.68 -2.83
CA VAL A 41 2.95 19.55 -2.16
C VAL A 41 4.01 18.47 -2.00
N HIS A 42 4.30 18.12 -0.75
CA HIS A 42 5.23 17.07 -0.37
C HIS A 42 4.49 15.80 0.02
N ALA A 43 5.10 14.63 -0.24
CA ALA A 43 4.66 13.40 0.37
C ALA A 43 5.15 13.33 1.83
N MET A 44 4.34 12.77 2.74
CA MET A 44 4.65 12.79 4.18
C MET A 44 5.97 12.11 4.54
N LEU A 45 6.35 11.05 3.81
CA LEU A 45 7.61 10.32 4.01
C LEU A 45 8.67 10.66 2.95
N GLU A 46 8.49 11.76 2.21
CA GLU A 46 9.52 12.26 1.31
C GLU A 46 10.74 12.70 2.12
N ASP A 47 11.91 12.21 1.74
CA ASP A 47 13.16 12.49 2.42
C ASP A 47 14.27 12.75 1.41
N GLU A 48 14.54 14.02 1.15
CA GLU A 48 15.56 14.46 0.21
C GLU A 48 16.98 14.08 0.63
N SER A 49 17.21 13.77 1.90
CA SER A 49 18.51 13.35 2.41
C SER A 49 18.84 11.90 2.04
N MET A 50 17.83 11.12 1.67
CA MET A 50 17.99 9.73 1.29
C MET A 50 18.12 9.58 -0.23
N ARG A 51 18.85 8.57 -0.65
CA ARG A 51 18.99 8.20 -2.05
C ARG A 51 18.07 7.02 -2.38
N GLY A 52 17.33 7.12 -3.48
CA GLY A 52 16.66 5.96 -4.06
C GLY A 52 17.65 4.98 -4.69
N ILE A 53 17.37 3.69 -4.60
CA ILE A 53 18.15 2.61 -5.23
C ILE A 53 17.34 2.06 -6.40
N GLY A 54 17.74 2.36 -7.62
CA GLY A 54 17.01 2.03 -8.86
C GLY A 54 15.81 2.94 -9.14
N THR A 55 15.62 4.01 -8.36
CA THR A 55 14.47 4.93 -8.48
C THR A 55 14.87 6.36 -8.14
N SER A 56 14.10 7.33 -8.63
CA SER A 56 14.17 8.74 -8.19
C SER A 56 13.38 9.02 -6.92
N ILE A 57 12.57 8.08 -6.45
CA ILE A 57 11.75 8.24 -5.23
C ILE A 57 12.66 8.19 -4.01
N ARG A 58 12.59 9.23 -3.17
CA ARG A 58 13.39 9.40 -1.96
C ARG A 58 12.46 9.37 -0.75
N VAL A 59 12.52 8.30 0.00
CA VAL A 59 11.62 8.08 1.15
C VAL A 59 12.36 7.43 2.30
N SER A 60 11.94 7.77 3.51
CA SER A 60 12.37 7.13 4.75
C SER A 60 11.29 7.20 5.82
N ALA A 61 11.48 6.51 6.93
CA ALA A 61 10.61 6.60 8.10
C ALA A 61 10.94 7.78 9.02
N ASN A 62 11.92 8.64 8.69
CA ASN A 62 12.42 9.71 9.57
C ASN A 62 11.34 10.71 10.02
N ALA A 63 10.28 10.89 9.23
CA ALA A 63 9.15 11.75 9.60
C ALA A 63 8.18 11.07 10.60
N LEU A 64 8.31 9.77 10.85
CA LEU A 64 7.48 9.04 11.80
C LEU A 64 8.03 9.21 13.22
N LEU A 65 7.25 9.83 14.11
CA LEU A 65 7.72 10.22 15.45
C LEU A 65 7.62 9.10 16.48
N SER A 66 6.99 7.99 16.16
CA SER A 66 6.81 6.86 17.07
C SER A 66 7.49 5.60 16.54
N GLN A 67 7.99 4.79 17.45
CA GLN A 67 8.53 3.48 17.11
C GLN A 67 7.44 2.56 16.54
N THR A 68 7.81 1.82 15.52
CA THR A 68 6.94 0.81 14.91
C THR A 68 7.12 -0.56 15.56
N MET A 69 6.27 -1.50 15.18
CA MET A 69 6.40 -2.90 15.58
C MET A 69 7.75 -3.50 15.14
N THR A 70 8.24 -3.15 13.97
CA THR A 70 9.55 -3.58 13.46
C THR A 70 10.71 -3.00 14.27
N ASP A 71 10.59 -1.74 14.72
CA ASP A 71 11.57 -1.13 15.62
C ASP A 71 11.61 -1.83 16.97
N LYS A 72 10.44 -2.18 17.52
CA LYS A 72 10.36 -2.97 18.77
C LYS A 72 10.95 -4.36 18.59
N MET A 73 10.73 -4.98 17.46
CA MET A 73 11.32 -6.28 17.13
C MET A 73 12.85 -6.20 17.15
N ARG A 74 13.42 -5.17 16.49
CA ARG A 74 14.87 -4.94 16.49
C ARG A 74 15.45 -4.69 17.88
N LEU A 75 14.71 -3.96 18.74
CA LEU A 75 15.14 -3.70 20.12
C LEU A 75 15.15 -4.98 20.97
N LEU A 76 14.17 -5.85 20.79
CA LEU A 76 14.07 -7.11 21.53
C LEU A 76 15.04 -8.17 20.99
N TYR A 77 15.26 -8.18 19.70
CA TYR A 77 16.10 -9.13 18.99
C TYR A 77 17.05 -8.39 18.03
N PRO A 78 18.22 -7.94 18.51
CA PRO A 78 19.15 -7.15 17.69
C PRO A 78 19.57 -7.82 16.38
N GLU A 79 19.65 -9.15 16.38
CA GLU A 79 20.05 -9.97 15.21
C GLU A 79 18.87 -10.35 14.30
N ALA A 80 17.63 -9.96 14.65
CA ALA A 80 16.46 -10.25 13.83
C ALA A 80 16.60 -9.70 12.41
N LYS A 81 16.23 -10.48 11.43
CA LYS A 81 16.20 -10.05 10.04
C LYS A 81 14.80 -9.51 9.73
N ILE A 82 14.71 -8.25 9.34
CA ILE A 82 13.46 -7.52 9.15
C ILE A 82 13.41 -6.97 7.74
N TYR A 83 12.44 -7.43 6.96
CA TYR A 83 12.26 -7.02 5.57
C TYR A 83 10.83 -6.53 5.33
N ALA A 84 10.68 -5.45 4.55
CA ALA A 84 9.39 -4.97 4.10
C ALA A 84 9.33 -5.00 2.56
N ILE A 85 8.27 -5.58 2.01
CA ILE A 85 8.04 -5.71 0.58
C ILE A 85 6.65 -5.20 0.26
N GLY A 86 6.53 -4.36 -0.73
CA GLY A 86 5.23 -3.82 -1.10
C GLY A 86 5.14 -3.31 -2.53
N ILE A 87 4.01 -2.68 -2.79
CA ILE A 87 3.68 -2.12 -4.11
C ILE A 87 3.86 -0.59 -4.08
N GLN A 88 3.59 0.02 -2.94
CA GLN A 88 3.62 1.48 -2.77
C GLN A 88 4.74 1.89 -1.81
N PRO A 89 5.60 2.87 -2.19
CA PRO A 89 6.78 3.25 -1.41
C PRO A 89 6.42 3.68 0.02
N GLN A 90 5.46 4.60 0.20
CA GLN A 90 5.13 5.10 1.54
C GLN A 90 4.57 4.02 2.45
N THR A 91 3.63 3.20 1.97
CA THR A 91 3.09 2.09 2.75
C THR A 91 4.19 1.10 3.14
N THR A 92 5.09 0.78 2.21
CA THR A 92 6.17 -0.18 2.46
C THR A 92 7.18 0.35 3.48
N VAL A 93 7.49 1.66 3.42
CA VAL A 93 8.36 2.33 4.41
C VAL A 93 7.71 2.35 5.81
N LEU A 94 6.40 2.58 5.91
CA LEU A 94 5.69 2.48 7.20
C LEU A 94 5.77 1.07 7.78
N LEU A 95 5.67 0.04 6.93
CA LEU A 95 5.85 -1.35 7.35
C LEU A 95 7.29 -1.67 7.76
N ALA A 96 8.27 -1.04 7.11
CA ALA A 96 9.69 -1.19 7.45
C ALA A 96 10.05 -0.55 8.80
N GLY A 97 9.38 0.55 9.17
CA GLY A 97 9.77 1.36 10.34
C GLY A 97 11.15 1.99 10.14
N HIS A 98 11.90 2.21 11.24
CA HIS A 98 13.23 2.82 11.19
C HIS A 98 14.37 1.80 11.07
N ALA A 99 14.12 0.53 11.44
CA ALA A 99 15.18 -0.44 11.72
C ALA A 99 15.13 -1.72 10.87
N ALA A 100 14.45 -1.72 9.72
CA ALA A 100 14.46 -2.85 8.81
C ALA A 100 15.84 -3.05 8.15
N ASN A 101 16.11 -4.26 7.65
CA ASN A 101 17.31 -4.58 6.86
C ASN A 101 17.17 -4.10 5.42
N ALA A 102 15.96 -4.19 4.85
CA ALA A 102 15.64 -3.61 3.56
C ALA A 102 14.14 -3.33 3.42
N CYS A 103 13.84 -2.37 2.55
CA CYS A 103 12.49 -1.99 2.16
C CYS A 103 12.44 -1.94 0.63
N CYS A 104 11.65 -2.81 0.00
CA CYS A 104 11.57 -2.95 -1.45
C CYS A 104 10.14 -2.75 -1.95
N TRP A 105 9.99 -2.01 -3.05
CA TRP A 105 8.70 -1.84 -3.72
C TRP A 105 8.86 -1.86 -5.24
N ILE A 106 7.74 -1.95 -5.97
CA ILE A 106 7.75 -1.86 -7.44
C ILE A 106 7.65 -0.38 -7.83
N ASP A 107 8.67 0.15 -8.51
CA ASP A 107 8.65 1.52 -9.01
C ASP A 107 7.59 1.66 -10.12
N PRO A 108 6.65 2.62 -10.01
CA PRO A 108 5.57 2.77 -10.97
C PRO A 108 6.04 3.20 -12.37
N ASN A 109 7.23 3.80 -12.50
CA ASN A 109 7.73 4.29 -13.76
C ASN A 109 8.58 3.24 -14.50
N THR A 110 9.47 2.56 -13.76
CA THR A 110 10.40 1.58 -14.32
C THR A 110 9.86 0.16 -14.30
N ARG A 111 8.83 -0.12 -13.50
CA ARG A 111 8.29 -1.46 -13.23
C ARG A 111 9.36 -2.43 -12.74
N GLN A 112 10.27 -1.95 -11.92
CA GLN A 112 11.32 -2.77 -11.32
C GLN A 112 11.21 -2.72 -9.80
N TRP A 113 11.71 -3.76 -9.15
CA TRP A 113 11.97 -3.72 -7.73
C TRP A 113 13.06 -2.70 -7.45
N VAL A 114 12.78 -1.84 -6.50
CA VAL A 114 13.67 -0.76 -6.08
C VAL A 114 13.69 -0.69 -4.55
N ALA A 115 14.62 0.08 -4.01
CA ALA A 115 14.78 0.25 -2.57
C ALA A 115 15.14 1.71 -2.22
N THR A 116 15.40 1.96 -0.94
CA THR A 116 15.89 3.24 -0.43
C THR A 116 17.14 3.03 0.41
N ALA A 117 18.08 3.96 0.29
CA ALA A 117 19.31 3.98 1.07
C ALA A 117 19.10 4.24 2.58
N ALA A 118 17.86 4.48 3.00
CA ALA A 118 17.49 4.55 4.41
C ALA A 118 17.74 3.22 5.16
N TYR A 119 17.75 2.07 4.45
CA TYR A 119 17.88 0.74 5.07
C TYR A 119 19.03 -0.08 4.52
N THR A 120 19.42 0.10 3.27
CA THR A 120 20.41 -0.73 2.60
C THR A 120 21.21 0.08 1.59
N GLU A 121 22.45 -0.30 1.33
CA GLU A 121 23.29 0.35 0.32
C GLU A 121 22.98 -0.09 -1.10
N GLY A 122 22.43 -1.27 -1.28
CA GLY A 122 22.11 -1.89 -2.56
C GLY A 122 20.79 -2.63 -2.54
N LEU A 123 20.29 -2.97 -3.72
CA LEU A 123 19.11 -3.81 -3.86
C LEU A 123 19.45 -5.23 -3.40
N PRO A 124 18.60 -5.90 -2.56
CA PRO A 124 18.77 -7.32 -2.23
C PRO A 124 18.91 -8.19 -3.49
N SER A 125 19.77 -9.23 -3.43
CA SER A 125 20.04 -10.07 -4.61
C SER A 125 18.79 -10.71 -5.18
N ALA A 126 17.86 -11.16 -4.34
CA ALA A 126 16.58 -11.70 -4.78
C ALA A 126 15.77 -10.69 -5.62
N ALA A 127 15.73 -9.42 -5.22
CA ALA A 127 15.05 -8.38 -5.97
C ALA A 127 15.77 -8.04 -7.28
N TYR A 128 17.10 -8.00 -7.26
CA TYR A 128 17.92 -7.80 -8.45
C TYR A 128 17.74 -8.93 -9.47
N GLU A 129 17.74 -10.19 -9.04
CA GLU A 129 17.54 -11.35 -9.92
C GLU A 129 16.11 -11.40 -10.49
N GLN A 130 15.10 -11.00 -9.72
CA GLN A 130 13.74 -10.84 -10.26
C GLN A 130 13.66 -9.76 -11.33
N ASN A 131 14.32 -8.61 -11.14
CA ASN A 131 14.41 -7.57 -12.18
C ASN A 131 15.08 -8.11 -13.44
N LYS A 132 16.19 -8.82 -13.30
CA LYS A 132 16.96 -9.38 -14.41
C LYS A 132 16.20 -10.49 -15.15
N SER A 133 15.35 -11.23 -14.48
CA SER A 133 14.59 -12.33 -15.07
C SER A 133 13.49 -11.89 -16.05
N GLY A 134 13.12 -10.60 -16.06
CA GLY A 134 11.99 -10.08 -16.83
C GLY A 134 10.63 -10.59 -16.32
N ARG A 135 10.58 -11.02 -15.04
CA ARG A 135 9.35 -11.58 -14.46
C ARG A 135 8.22 -10.56 -14.38
N ILE A 136 8.55 -9.32 -14.03
CA ILE A 136 7.56 -8.23 -13.93
C ILE A 136 6.96 -7.92 -15.31
N GLU A 137 7.80 -7.81 -16.34
CA GLU A 137 7.38 -7.56 -17.72
C GLU A 137 6.51 -8.71 -18.25
N THR A 138 6.90 -9.95 -17.92
CA THR A 138 6.13 -11.14 -18.31
C THR A 138 4.72 -11.12 -17.74
N LEU A 139 4.55 -10.69 -16.48
CA LEU A 139 3.24 -10.55 -15.86
C LEU A 139 2.51 -9.29 -16.37
N ALA A 140 3.23 -8.19 -16.56
CA ALA A 140 2.66 -6.94 -17.07
C ALA A 140 2.07 -7.08 -18.48
N ALA A 141 2.64 -7.97 -19.31
CA ALA A 141 2.12 -8.26 -20.65
C ALA A 141 0.82 -9.10 -20.67
N ARG A 142 0.38 -9.60 -19.52
CA ARG A 142 -0.86 -10.41 -19.44
C ARG A 142 -2.10 -9.54 -19.46
N GLN A 143 -3.22 -10.19 -19.81
CA GLN A 143 -4.56 -9.64 -19.64
C GLN A 143 -5.16 -10.17 -18.34
N TRP A 144 -5.60 -9.26 -17.46
CA TRP A 144 -6.40 -9.63 -16.32
C TRP A 144 -7.87 -9.65 -16.70
N THR A 145 -8.44 -10.84 -16.74
CA THR A 145 -9.84 -11.10 -17.03
C THR A 145 -10.52 -11.80 -15.85
N PRO A 146 -11.84 -11.79 -15.77
CA PRO A 146 -12.57 -12.50 -14.71
C PRO A 146 -12.14 -13.96 -14.62
N ARG A 147 -11.92 -14.42 -13.39
CA ARG A 147 -11.60 -15.83 -13.12
C ARG A 147 -12.82 -16.74 -13.16
N MET A 148 -13.98 -16.19 -12.82
CA MET A 148 -15.28 -16.85 -12.84
C MET A 148 -16.19 -16.17 -13.85
N ASP A 149 -17.28 -16.83 -14.23
CA ASP A 149 -18.33 -16.17 -15.00
C ASP A 149 -18.90 -15.00 -14.20
N ILE A 150 -19.14 -13.85 -14.84
CA ILE A 150 -19.59 -12.63 -14.17
C ILE A 150 -20.82 -12.82 -13.26
N PRO A 151 -21.84 -13.65 -13.62
CA PRO A 151 -22.97 -13.89 -12.72
C PRO A 151 -22.62 -14.59 -11.39
N ALA A 152 -21.45 -15.21 -11.30
CA ALA A 152 -20.98 -15.87 -10.07
C ALA A 152 -20.39 -14.91 -9.05
N TYR A 153 -20.08 -13.66 -9.45
CA TYR A 153 -19.61 -12.62 -8.52
C TYR A 153 -20.80 -11.99 -7.77
N THR A 154 -20.64 -11.79 -6.47
CA THR A 154 -21.67 -11.28 -5.57
C THR A 154 -21.61 -9.76 -5.47
N THR A 155 -21.68 -9.05 -6.57
CA THR A 155 -21.66 -7.57 -6.53
C THR A 155 -22.94 -7.00 -5.94
N PRO A 156 -22.87 -6.06 -4.96
CA PRO A 156 -24.04 -5.56 -4.25
C PRO A 156 -25.04 -4.75 -5.11
N THR A 157 -24.64 -4.23 -6.26
CA THR A 157 -25.48 -3.39 -7.11
C THR A 157 -25.83 -4.10 -8.41
N ALA A 158 -27.08 -4.55 -8.52
CA ALA A 158 -27.64 -5.16 -9.73
C ALA A 158 -27.55 -4.26 -10.99
N GLN A 159 -27.34 -2.96 -10.84
CA GLN A 159 -27.27 -1.98 -11.91
C GLN A 159 -25.93 -1.92 -12.65
N GLU A 160 -24.86 -2.48 -12.08
CA GLU A 160 -23.51 -2.40 -12.64
C GLU A 160 -22.89 -3.73 -13.01
N ARG A 161 -23.68 -4.73 -13.30
CA ARG A 161 -23.17 -6.00 -13.83
C ARG A 161 -22.55 -5.77 -15.20
N LYS A 162 -21.25 -5.41 -15.19
CA LYS A 162 -20.47 -5.51 -16.43
C LYS A 162 -20.59 -6.92 -16.95
N LYS A 163 -20.74 -7.06 -18.27
CA LYS A 163 -20.77 -8.36 -18.92
C LYS A 163 -19.40 -9.04 -18.85
N SER A 164 -18.33 -8.30 -18.71
CA SER A 164 -16.96 -8.75 -18.52
C SER A 164 -16.06 -7.57 -18.18
N PHE A 165 -14.84 -7.83 -17.73
CA PHE A 165 -13.76 -6.83 -17.66
C PHE A 165 -12.47 -7.41 -18.24
N SER A 166 -11.60 -6.54 -18.74
CA SER A 166 -10.27 -6.91 -19.22
C SER A 166 -9.35 -5.71 -19.04
N TYR A 167 -8.21 -5.93 -18.40
CA TYR A 167 -7.17 -4.93 -18.19
C TYR A 167 -5.84 -5.49 -18.66
N GLU A 168 -5.08 -4.68 -19.39
CA GLU A 168 -3.66 -4.94 -19.55
C GLU A 168 -2.99 -4.74 -18.19
N VAL A 169 -2.40 -5.78 -17.63
CA VAL A 169 -1.82 -5.77 -16.27
C VAL A 169 -0.81 -4.64 -16.11
N GLY A 170 0.04 -4.40 -17.11
CA GLY A 170 1.04 -3.35 -17.07
C GLY A 170 0.47 -1.94 -16.94
N SER A 171 -0.73 -1.69 -17.44
CA SER A 171 -1.39 -0.37 -17.31
C SER A 171 -1.96 -0.12 -15.92
N VAL A 172 -2.21 -1.18 -15.14
CA VAL A 172 -2.83 -1.14 -13.82
C VAL A 172 -2.04 -1.91 -12.76
N LEU A 173 -0.75 -2.16 -13.00
CA LEU A 173 0.07 -3.11 -12.22
C LEU A 173 -0.07 -2.94 -10.71
N SER A 174 -0.01 -1.71 -10.19
CA SER A 174 -0.13 -1.45 -8.75
C SER A 174 -1.50 -1.82 -8.14
N LYS A 175 -2.50 -2.06 -8.98
CA LYS A 175 -3.86 -2.44 -8.60
C LYS A 175 -4.30 -3.77 -9.20
N ALA A 176 -3.44 -4.43 -9.96
CA ALA A 176 -3.68 -5.76 -10.51
C ALA A 176 -3.34 -6.85 -9.47
N PRO A 177 -4.02 -8.00 -9.50
CA PRO A 177 -3.68 -9.12 -8.63
C PRO A 177 -2.26 -9.65 -8.83
N GLU A 178 -1.69 -9.51 -10.02
CA GLU A 178 -0.31 -9.91 -10.35
C GLU A 178 0.73 -9.17 -9.50
N ALA A 179 0.43 -7.96 -9.00
CA ALA A 179 1.30 -7.28 -8.05
C ALA A 179 1.44 -8.06 -6.74
N ASN A 180 0.36 -8.67 -6.26
CA ASN A 180 0.40 -9.53 -5.07
C ASN A 180 1.26 -10.77 -5.30
N THR A 181 1.10 -11.40 -6.46
CA THR A 181 1.95 -12.53 -6.87
C THR A 181 3.43 -12.16 -6.86
N LEU A 182 3.79 -10.99 -7.42
CA LEU A 182 5.17 -10.49 -7.40
C LEU A 182 5.71 -10.25 -5.99
N VAL A 183 4.90 -9.65 -5.11
CA VAL A 183 5.28 -9.43 -3.71
C VAL A 183 5.55 -10.76 -3.00
N ILE A 184 4.71 -11.76 -3.19
CA ILE A 184 4.86 -13.08 -2.58
C ILE A 184 6.06 -13.85 -3.17
N GLU A 185 6.27 -13.77 -4.49
CA GLU A 185 7.45 -14.36 -5.12
C GLU A 185 8.75 -13.75 -4.56
N LEU A 186 8.82 -12.42 -4.40
CA LEU A 186 9.99 -11.76 -3.80
C LEU A 186 10.13 -12.11 -2.30
N ALA A 187 9.01 -12.20 -1.58
CA ALA A 187 9.01 -12.60 -0.17
C ALA A 187 9.63 -13.99 0.03
N LEU A 188 9.25 -14.94 -0.81
CA LEU A 188 9.80 -16.30 -0.78
C LEU A 188 11.28 -16.36 -1.21
N ALA A 189 11.66 -15.54 -2.19
CA ALA A 189 13.06 -15.46 -2.62
C ALA A 189 13.94 -14.83 -1.55
N LEU A 190 13.48 -13.77 -0.88
CA LEU A 190 14.18 -13.17 0.27
C LEU A 190 14.21 -14.11 1.49
N GLN A 191 13.13 -14.85 1.76
CA GLN A 191 13.11 -15.86 2.82
C GLN A 191 14.22 -16.89 2.61
N GLU A 192 14.42 -17.37 1.39
CA GLU A 192 15.46 -18.34 1.04
C GLU A 192 16.86 -17.71 1.09
N GLU A 193 17.07 -16.56 0.45
CA GLU A 193 18.35 -15.85 0.42
C GLU A 193 18.86 -15.53 1.81
N GLN A 194 17.97 -14.96 2.65
CA GLN A 194 18.31 -14.50 3.99
C GLN A 194 18.13 -15.57 5.07
N ARG A 195 17.60 -16.74 4.70
CA ARG A 195 17.31 -17.86 5.60
C ARG A 195 16.39 -17.43 6.76
N LEU A 196 15.33 -16.66 6.44
CA LEU A 196 14.39 -16.18 7.46
C LEU A 196 13.68 -17.35 8.14
N GLY A 197 13.61 -17.31 9.47
CA GLY A 197 12.98 -18.35 10.29
C GLY A 197 13.76 -19.66 10.35
N MET A 198 15.05 -19.66 10.00
CA MET A 198 15.88 -20.87 9.97
C MET A 198 16.91 -20.92 11.12
N ASP A 199 16.85 -20.00 12.07
CA ASP A 199 17.67 -19.98 13.28
C ASP A 199 16.79 -19.73 14.52
N ALA A 200 17.40 -19.55 15.70
CA ALA A 200 16.66 -19.36 16.95
C ALA A 200 16.17 -17.92 17.15
N THR A 201 16.64 -16.97 16.33
CA THR A 201 16.22 -15.57 16.40
C THR A 201 14.95 -15.38 15.59
N PRO A 202 13.89 -14.78 16.17
CA PRO A 202 12.70 -14.47 15.39
C PRO A 202 12.98 -13.42 14.32
N ASP A 203 12.57 -13.69 13.10
CA ASP A 203 12.63 -12.75 11.97
C ASP A 203 11.28 -12.13 11.67
N MET A 204 11.23 -11.04 10.90
CA MET A 204 9.98 -10.39 10.52
C MET A 204 9.95 -10.05 9.02
N LEU A 205 8.89 -10.50 8.37
CA LEU A 205 8.61 -10.20 6.97
C LEU A 205 7.28 -9.46 6.87
N MET A 206 7.33 -8.21 6.45
CA MET A 206 6.18 -7.32 6.31
C MET A 206 5.78 -7.20 4.85
N LEU A 207 4.55 -7.57 4.51
CA LEU A 207 4.08 -7.56 3.13
C LEU A 207 2.92 -6.58 2.95
N GLN A 208 3.03 -5.70 1.97
CA GLN A 208 1.88 -4.91 1.50
C GLN A 208 1.28 -5.58 0.28
N LEU A 209 0.04 -6.01 0.41
CA LEU A 209 -0.73 -6.61 -0.68
C LEU A 209 -1.86 -5.67 -1.10
N ASN A 210 -2.19 -5.67 -2.39
CA ASN A 210 -3.29 -4.89 -2.91
C ASN A 210 -4.61 -5.64 -2.82
N SER A 211 -5.65 -4.95 -2.36
CA SER A 211 -7.02 -5.46 -2.37
C SER A 211 -8.00 -4.57 -3.14
N LEU A 212 -7.51 -3.49 -3.77
CA LEU A 212 -8.35 -2.51 -4.46
C LEU A 212 -8.29 -2.68 -5.97
N SER A 213 -9.45 -2.69 -6.60
CA SER A 213 -9.55 -2.70 -8.06
C SER A 213 -9.08 -1.37 -8.69
N PRO A 214 -8.72 -1.34 -9.98
CA PRO A 214 -8.35 -0.12 -10.70
C PRO A 214 -9.42 0.96 -10.65
N GLN A 215 -10.69 0.55 -10.61
CA GLN A 215 -11.85 1.46 -10.58
C GLN A 215 -12.34 1.79 -9.16
N ALA A 216 -11.70 1.24 -8.13
CA ALA A 216 -12.04 1.59 -6.75
C ALA A 216 -11.77 3.07 -6.50
N THR A 217 -12.79 3.77 -6.03
CA THR A 217 -12.72 5.12 -5.51
C THR A 217 -13.08 5.09 -4.03
N SER A 218 -12.92 6.22 -3.33
CA SER A 218 -13.36 6.33 -1.92
C SER A 218 -14.83 5.95 -1.73
N ASP A 219 -15.61 6.06 -2.78
CA ASP A 219 -17.07 5.92 -2.78
C ASP A 219 -17.55 4.63 -3.44
N ARG A 220 -16.67 3.89 -4.11
CA ARG A 220 -17.04 2.71 -4.89
C ARG A 220 -15.96 1.66 -4.79
N ILE A 221 -16.17 0.68 -3.92
CA ILE A 221 -15.23 -0.40 -3.66
C ILE A 221 -15.75 -1.71 -4.24
N ALA A 222 -17.03 -1.98 -4.10
CA ALA A 222 -17.62 -3.24 -4.52
C ALA A 222 -17.72 -3.35 -6.04
N SER A 223 -16.99 -4.31 -6.62
CA SER A 223 -17.03 -4.64 -8.04
C SER A 223 -16.59 -6.10 -8.26
N ALA A 224 -16.89 -6.67 -9.42
CA ALA A 224 -16.42 -8.00 -9.79
C ALA A 224 -14.87 -8.08 -9.78
N GLU A 225 -14.21 -7.00 -10.20
CA GLU A 225 -12.75 -6.89 -10.15
C GLU A 225 -12.21 -6.96 -8.72
N HIS A 226 -12.89 -6.31 -7.78
CA HIS A 226 -12.50 -6.34 -6.37
C HIS A 226 -12.61 -7.76 -5.80
N GLU A 227 -13.72 -8.44 -6.05
CA GLU A 227 -13.95 -9.81 -5.64
C GLU A 227 -12.94 -10.78 -6.29
N ASP A 228 -12.61 -10.58 -7.58
CA ASP A 228 -11.61 -11.37 -8.31
C ASP A 228 -10.20 -11.22 -7.69
N ILE A 229 -9.84 -10.01 -7.25
CA ILE A 229 -8.57 -9.77 -6.51
C ILE A 229 -8.54 -10.62 -5.24
N TYR A 230 -9.62 -10.66 -4.46
CA TYR A 230 -9.65 -11.47 -3.23
C TYR A 230 -9.55 -12.97 -3.51
N LEU A 231 -10.18 -13.46 -4.57
CA LEU A 231 -10.07 -14.86 -4.97
C LEU A 231 -8.62 -15.24 -5.33
N ARG A 232 -7.93 -14.35 -6.05
CA ARG A 232 -6.52 -14.56 -6.42
C ARG A 232 -5.60 -14.40 -5.22
N LEU A 233 -5.83 -13.37 -4.38
CA LEU A 233 -5.08 -13.16 -3.15
C LEU A 233 -5.18 -14.37 -2.21
N ASN A 234 -6.36 -14.98 -2.08
CA ASN A 234 -6.51 -16.21 -1.29
C ASN A 234 -5.62 -17.35 -1.80
N GLN A 235 -5.44 -17.47 -3.13
CA GLN A 235 -4.54 -18.48 -3.70
C GLN A 235 -3.07 -18.15 -3.47
N ASP A 236 -2.71 -16.88 -3.66
CA ASP A 236 -1.34 -16.40 -3.43
C ASP A 236 -0.93 -16.60 -1.96
N LEU A 237 -1.84 -16.31 -1.02
CA LEU A 237 -1.60 -16.60 0.42
C LEU A 237 -1.51 -18.09 0.70
N GLY A 238 -2.38 -18.90 0.07
CA GLY A 238 -2.30 -20.36 0.18
C GLY A 238 -0.95 -20.90 -0.34
N TYR A 239 -0.48 -20.38 -1.47
CA TYR A 239 0.83 -20.73 -2.02
C TYR A 239 1.97 -20.30 -1.09
N LEU A 240 1.94 -19.06 -0.54
CA LEU A 240 2.90 -18.59 0.44
C LEU A 240 2.99 -19.55 1.64
N MET A 241 1.85 -19.89 2.23
CA MET A 241 1.78 -20.80 3.37
C MET A 241 2.34 -22.19 3.04
N GLU A 242 1.97 -22.75 1.88
CA GLU A 242 2.48 -24.04 1.44
C GLU A 242 4.02 -24.05 1.29
N GLN A 243 4.59 -22.96 0.74
CA GLN A 243 6.03 -22.83 0.59
C GLN A 243 6.72 -22.68 1.96
N LEU A 244 6.16 -21.88 2.87
CA LEU A 244 6.70 -21.74 4.23
C LEU A 244 6.62 -23.05 5.01
N ASP A 245 5.52 -23.78 4.90
CA ASP A 245 5.38 -25.12 5.50
C ASP A 245 6.49 -26.08 5.07
N LYS A 246 6.84 -26.05 3.79
CA LYS A 246 7.88 -26.91 3.22
C LYS A 246 9.29 -26.49 3.62
N ARG A 247 9.55 -25.18 3.73
CA ARG A 247 10.89 -24.62 3.91
C ARG A 247 11.29 -24.54 5.39
N ILE A 248 10.38 -24.09 6.24
CA ILE A 248 10.65 -23.83 7.65
C ILE A 248 9.76 -24.63 8.62
N GLY A 249 8.65 -25.21 8.14
CA GLY A 249 7.73 -26.03 8.93
C GLY A 249 6.63 -25.21 9.62
N LYS A 250 5.44 -25.80 9.74
CA LYS A 250 4.20 -25.17 10.24
C LYS A 250 4.31 -24.54 11.63
N ALA A 251 5.13 -25.09 12.50
CA ALA A 251 5.28 -24.63 13.88
C ALA A 251 6.24 -23.43 14.02
N ASN A 252 6.94 -23.07 12.95
CA ASN A 252 8.06 -22.12 13.01
C ASN A 252 7.74 -20.75 12.45
N TYR A 253 6.46 -20.48 12.08
CA TYR A 253 6.04 -19.16 11.66
C TYR A 253 4.62 -18.84 12.11
N GLN A 254 4.31 -17.56 12.13
CA GLN A 254 2.95 -17.02 12.32
C GLN A 254 2.64 -16.05 11.22
N ILE A 255 1.41 -16.07 10.71
CA ILE A 255 0.91 -15.09 9.74
C ILE A 255 -0.18 -14.26 10.41
N LEU A 256 -0.01 -12.94 10.37
CA LEU A 256 -1.02 -11.97 10.75
C LEU A 256 -1.50 -11.24 9.49
N VAL A 257 -2.74 -11.46 9.11
CA VAL A 257 -3.38 -10.74 8.00
C VAL A 257 -4.22 -9.60 8.58
N VAL A 258 -3.91 -8.38 8.15
CA VAL A 258 -4.61 -7.17 8.61
C VAL A 258 -5.18 -6.42 7.42
N GLY A 259 -6.49 -6.22 7.42
CA GLY A 259 -7.17 -5.35 6.47
C GLY A 259 -7.26 -3.91 7.00
N ARG A 260 -7.00 -2.94 6.12
CA ARG A 260 -7.32 -1.54 6.42
C ARG A 260 -8.79 -1.29 6.09
N PRO A 261 -9.58 -0.67 6.98
CA PRO A 261 -10.92 -0.27 6.62
C PRO A 261 -10.85 0.79 5.52
N ILE A 262 -11.69 0.64 4.51
CA ILE A 262 -11.93 1.68 3.52
C ILE A 262 -13.36 2.13 3.76
N LEU A 263 -13.52 3.36 4.19
CA LEU A 263 -14.83 3.97 4.34
C LEU A 263 -15.15 4.76 3.07
N GLY A 264 -16.04 4.22 2.31
CA GLY A 264 -16.78 4.90 1.29
C GLY A 264 -18.05 4.11 1.10
N LEU A 265 -19.15 4.62 1.61
CA LEU A 265 -20.45 4.11 1.18
C LEU A 265 -20.68 4.62 -0.22
N ASP A 266 -20.95 3.72 -1.16
CA ASP A 266 -21.32 4.07 -2.53
C ASP A 266 -22.50 5.04 -2.50
N PRO A 267 -22.40 6.22 -3.15
CA PRO A 267 -23.52 7.16 -3.26
C PRO A 267 -24.83 6.54 -3.74
N ALA A 268 -24.72 5.60 -4.68
CA ALA A 268 -25.89 4.85 -5.14
C ALA A 268 -26.51 3.99 -4.02
N MET A 269 -25.69 3.46 -3.12
CA MET A 269 -26.13 2.69 -1.97
C MET A 269 -26.78 3.61 -0.91
N LEU A 270 -26.20 4.79 -0.66
CA LEU A 270 -26.79 5.82 0.21
C LEU A 270 -28.14 6.29 -0.31
N SER A 271 -28.22 6.56 -1.61
CA SER A 271 -29.48 6.95 -2.28
C SER A 271 -30.54 5.84 -2.19
N ALA A 272 -30.16 4.57 -2.36
CA ALA A 272 -31.06 3.42 -2.26
C ALA A 272 -31.67 3.23 -0.85
N ILE A 273 -30.96 3.65 0.19
CA ILE A 273 -31.44 3.63 1.58
C ILE A 273 -31.95 4.99 2.06
N HIS A 274 -32.17 5.93 1.12
CA HIS A 274 -32.66 7.30 1.38
C HIS A 274 -31.81 8.10 2.37
N MET A 275 -30.52 7.84 2.45
CA MET A 275 -29.59 8.66 3.22
C MET A 275 -29.13 9.87 2.36
N PRO A 276 -29.17 11.09 2.93
CA PRO A 276 -28.71 12.26 2.20
C PRO A 276 -27.22 12.16 1.91
N GLU A 277 -26.86 12.24 0.62
CA GLU A 277 -25.50 12.39 0.18
C GLU A 277 -25.16 13.88 0.12
N GLN A 278 -24.24 14.32 0.98
CA GLN A 278 -23.66 15.66 0.88
C GLN A 278 -22.14 15.53 0.74
N ARG A 279 -21.63 15.97 -0.40
CA ARG A 279 -20.19 16.06 -0.64
C ARG A 279 -19.74 17.50 -0.47
N PHE A 280 -18.78 17.70 0.43
CA PHE A 280 -18.06 18.96 0.49
C PHE A 280 -17.09 19.04 -0.69
N ASN A 281 -17.30 20.03 -1.55
CA ASN A 281 -16.39 20.32 -2.64
C ASN A 281 -15.44 21.45 -2.20
N ALA A 282 -14.21 21.07 -1.86
CA ALA A 282 -13.19 22.00 -1.37
C ALA A 282 -12.83 23.08 -2.42
N ASP A 283 -12.72 22.70 -3.69
CA ASP A 283 -12.37 23.64 -4.77
C ASP A 283 -13.46 24.70 -4.96
N ARG A 284 -14.72 24.28 -4.89
CA ARG A 284 -15.86 25.21 -4.95
C ARG A 284 -15.90 26.13 -3.73
N ALA A 285 -15.62 25.61 -2.54
CA ALA A 285 -15.55 26.41 -1.32
C ALA A 285 -14.39 27.42 -1.40
N ALA A 286 -13.23 27.00 -1.87
CA ALA A 286 -12.06 27.87 -2.08
C ALA A 286 -12.36 28.97 -3.11
N ALA A 287 -12.96 28.61 -4.25
CA ALA A 287 -13.34 29.58 -5.29
C ALA A 287 -14.36 30.62 -4.79
N LEU A 288 -15.39 30.17 -4.04
CA LEU A 288 -16.39 31.07 -3.45
C LEU A 288 -15.76 31.99 -2.40
N THR A 289 -14.91 31.46 -1.53
CA THR A 289 -14.18 32.22 -0.52
C THR A 289 -13.24 33.23 -1.17
N GLY A 290 -12.48 32.83 -2.18
CA GLY A 290 -11.62 33.71 -2.95
C GLY A 290 -12.39 34.86 -3.62
N THR A 291 -13.54 34.55 -4.26
CA THR A 291 -14.41 35.56 -4.86
C THR A 291 -14.97 36.54 -3.84
N TYR A 292 -15.42 36.05 -2.69
CA TYR A 292 -15.91 36.89 -1.60
C TYR A 292 -14.83 37.82 -1.05
N LEU A 293 -13.62 37.30 -0.81
CA LEU A 293 -12.50 38.11 -0.30
C LEU A 293 -12.03 39.12 -1.34
N MET A 294 -12.00 38.78 -2.63
CA MET A 294 -11.73 39.76 -3.70
C MET A 294 -12.75 40.90 -3.74
N ALA A 295 -14.02 40.62 -3.49
CA ALA A 295 -15.07 41.64 -3.45
C ALA A 295 -14.91 42.59 -2.24
N LEU A 296 -14.42 42.09 -1.11
CA LEU A 296 -14.24 42.90 0.11
C LEU A 296 -12.91 43.64 0.15
N TYR A 297 -11.82 43.03 -0.29
CA TYR A 297 -10.46 43.48 -0.06
C TYR A 297 -9.67 43.79 -1.35
N GLY A 298 -10.27 43.65 -2.51
CA GLY A 298 -9.65 43.93 -3.80
C GLY A 298 -9.08 42.69 -4.49
N HIS A 299 -8.59 42.92 -5.72
CA HIS A 299 -8.11 41.85 -6.60
C HIS A 299 -6.73 41.32 -6.17
N GLU A 300 -6.74 40.37 -5.24
CA GLU A 300 -5.56 39.57 -4.88
C GLU A 300 -5.93 38.09 -4.79
N ARG A 301 -4.94 37.20 -4.83
CA ARG A 301 -5.16 35.78 -4.62
C ARG A 301 -5.20 35.47 -3.11
N TRP A 302 -6.40 35.45 -2.56
CA TRP A 302 -6.67 35.30 -1.13
C TRP A 302 -6.67 33.85 -0.65
N VAL A 303 -6.88 32.90 -1.56
CA VAL A 303 -6.94 31.46 -1.26
C VAL A 303 -6.02 30.74 -2.24
N ASP A 304 -5.12 29.94 -1.69
CA ASP A 304 -4.19 29.08 -2.44
C ASP A 304 -4.76 27.68 -2.67
#